data_59174ddf96604935c6b66837cb0e23db
#
_entry.id   59174ddf96604935c6b66837cb0e23db
#
_cell.length_a   1.000
_cell.length_b   1.000
_cell.length_c   1.000
_cell.angle_alpha   90.00
_cell.angle_beta   90.00
_cell.angle_gamma   90.00
#
_symmetry.space_group_name_H-M   'P 1'
#
loop_
_entity.id
_entity.type
_entity.pdbx_description
1 polymer ?
#
loop_
_entity_poly.entity_id
_entity_poly.type
_entity_poly.pdbx_seq_one_letter_code
_entity_poly.pdbx_strand_id
1 'polypeptide(L)'
;IFTGITGQDGAYLAEFLLEKGYVVHGIKRRSSLFNTDRIDHLYQDPHDKKPKFILHHGDLTDSSSLMRIIKEVQPDEIYNLAAQSHVAVSFEEPEYTANSDALGALRILESIRILGLEKKTKYYQASTSELFGKVQEIPQNEKTPFHPRSPYAVAKLYAHWITINYREAYGIYACN
;
A
#
# COMPACT_ATOMS: atom_id res chain seq x y z
N ILE A 1 -0.84 9.76 1.03
CA ILE A 1 -1.10 8.94 -0.18
C ILE A 1 -1.65 7.57 0.23
N PHE A 2 -2.58 7.05 -0.59
CA PHE A 2 -3.10 5.69 -0.47
C PHE A 2 -2.85 4.91 -1.74
N THR A 3 -2.25 3.74 -1.66
CA THR A 3 -2.42 2.72 -2.70
C THR A 3 -3.66 1.90 -2.37
N GLY A 4 -4.34 1.34 -3.38
CA GLY A 4 -5.56 0.56 -3.14
C GLY A 4 -6.75 1.39 -2.67
N ILE A 5 -6.82 2.67 -3.05
CA ILE A 5 -7.90 3.62 -2.67
C ILE A 5 -9.30 3.12 -3.04
N THR A 6 -9.43 2.30 -4.08
CA THR A 6 -10.71 1.74 -4.56
C THR A 6 -11.15 0.49 -3.79
N GLY A 7 -10.30 -0.03 -2.89
CA GLY A 7 -10.63 -1.14 -2.00
C GLY A 7 -11.51 -0.70 -0.82
N GLN A 8 -11.99 -1.67 -0.03
CA GLN A 8 -12.83 -1.41 1.12
C GLN A 8 -12.11 -0.53 2.16
N ASP A 9 -10.95 -0.97 2.63
CA ASP A 9 -10.18 -0.25 3.65
C ASP A 9 -9.71 1.12 3.15
N GLY A 10 -9.30 1.20 1.87
CA GLY A 10 -8.89 2.45 1.25
C GLY A 10 -10.01 3.49 1.21
N ALA A 11 -11.22 3.07 0.87
CA ALA A 11 -12.39 3.96 0.82
C ALA A 11 -12.76 4.48 2.21
N TYR A 12 -12.91 3.60 3.20
CA TYR A 12 -13.27 4.00 4.58
C TYR A 12 -12.20 4.89 5.22
N LEU A 13 -10.93 4.56 5.02
CA LEU A 13 -9.85 5.38 5.56
C LEU A 13 -9.79 6.76 4.87
N ALA A 14 -10.09 6.83 3.56
CA ALA A 14 -10.17 8.10 2.84
C ALA A 14 -11.28 9.00 3.40
N GLU A 15 -12.50 8.47 3.60
CA GLU A 15 -13.60 9.19 4.24
C GLU A 15 -13.18 9.76 5.60
N PHE A 16 -12.66 8.90 6.45
CA PHE A 16 -12.24 9.25 7.80
C PHE A 16 -11.19 10.37 7.83
N LEU A 17 -10.21 10.32 6.93
CA LEU A 17 -9.17 11.34 6.89
C LEU A 17 -9.64 12.65 6.24
N LEU A 18 -10.54 12.59 5.26
CA LEU A 18 -11.18 13.77 4.69
C LEU A 18 -12.00 14.52 5.76
N GLU A 19 -12.76 13.81 6.59
CA GLU A 19 -13.49 14.38 7.73
C GLU A 19 -12.55 15.07 8.73
N LYS A 20 -11.35 14.53 8.92
CA LYS A 20 -10.30 15.13 9.76
C LYS A 20 -9.58 16.31 9.08
N GLY A 21 -9.93 16.64 7.85
CA GLY A 21 -9.37 17.79 7.12
C GLY A 21 -8.08 17.50 6.34
N TYR A 22 -7.65 16.26 6.23
CA TYR A 22 -6.51 15.86 5.40
C TYR A 22 -6.76 16.11 3.91
N VAL A 23 -5.69 16.30 3.15
CA VAL A 23 -5.71 16.18 1.69
C VAL A 23 -5.34 14.74 1.35
N VAL A 24 -6.26 14.03 0.71
CA VAL A 24 -6.13 12.61 0.38
C VAL A 24 -5.75 12.45 -1.10
N HIS A 25 -4.62 11.81 -1.36
CA HIS A 25 -4.19 11.41 -2.68
C HIS A 25 -4.32 9.91 -2.84
N GLY A 26 -5.20 9.45 -3.73
CA GLY A 26 -5.43 8.04 -4.00
C GLY A 26 -4.74 7.55 -5.27
N ILE A 27 -4.04 6.42 -5.21
CA ILE A 27 -3.50 5.75 -6.40
C ILE A 27 -4.46 4.64 -6.81
N LYS A 28 -4.96 4.72 -8.04
CA LYS A 28 -5.79 3.69 -8.68
C LYS A 28 -5.15 3.17 -9.96
N ARG A 29 -5.33 1.88 -10.23
CA ARG A 29 -4.88 1.29 -11.49
C ARG A 29 -5.79 1.71 -12.64
N ARG A 30 -5.23 1.79 -13.84
CA ARG A 30 -6.03 1.87 -15.06
C ARG A 30 -6.75 0.55 -15.27
N SER A 31 -8.07 0.61 -15.42
CA SER A 31 -8.94 -0.54 -15.69
C SER A 31 -9.87 -0.23 -16.86
N SER A 32 -10.24 -1.24 -17.62
CA SER A 32 -11.27 -1.12 -18.68
C SER A 32 -12.68 -1.03 -18.10
N LEU A 33 -12.89 -1.59 -16.91
CA LEU A 33 -14.14 -1.50 -16.15
C LEU A 33 -14.03 -0.40 -15.09
N PHE A 34 -15.16 0.20 -14.76
CA PHE A 34 -15.26 1.10 -13.62
C PHE A 34 -14.96 0.33 -12.33
N ASN A 35 -14.09 0.85 -11.49
CA ASN A 35 -13.70 0.25 -10.23
C ASN A 35 -13.64 1.27 -9.09
N THR A 36 -14.40 2.36 -9.21
CA THR A 36 -14.38 3.50 -8.28
C THR A 36 -15.66 3.63 -7.46
N ASP A 37 -16.62 2.71 -7.58
CA ASP A 37 -17.95 2.77 -6.95
C ASP A 37 -17.88 3.12 -5.45
N ARG A 38 -16.87 2.60 -4.74
CA ARG A 38 -16.69 2.86 -3.30
C ARG A 38 -16.23 4.28 -2.96
N ILE A 39 -15.71 5.01 -3.93
CA ILE A 39 -15.14 6.35 -3.75
C ILE A 39 -15.78 7.42 -4.65
N ASP A 40 -16.78 7.06 -5.47
CA ASP A 40 -17.42 8.01 -6.38
C ASP A 40 -18.10 9.16 -5.63
N HIS A 41 -18.65 8.90 -4.45
CA HIS A 41 -19.26 9.93 -3.60
C HIS A 41 -18.22 10.91 -2.99
N LEU A 42 -16.93 10.56 -3.00
CA LEU A 42 -15.83 11.42 -2.55
C LEU A 42 -15.27 12.29 -3.69
N TYR A 43 -15.69 12.04 -4.93
CA TYR A 43 -15.14 12.70 -6.10
C TYR A 43 -15.25 14.23 -5.97
N GLN A 44 -14.17 14.92 -6.28
CA GLN A 44 -14.09 16.36 -6.42
C GLN A 44 -13.52 16.70 -7.79
N ASP A 45 -14.00 17.78 -8.41
CA ASP A 45 -13.47 18.23 -9.69
C ASP A 45 -12.00 18.64 -9.52
N PRO A 46 -11.05 18.06 -10.29
CA PRO A 46 -9.65 18.44 -10.23
C PRO A 46 -9.40 19.93 -10.54
N HIS A 47 -10.36 20.62 -11.19
CA HIS A 47 -10.30 22.05 -11.50
C HIS A 47 -10.78 22.93 -10.34
N ASP A 48 -11.31 22.34 -9.27
CA ASP A 48 -11.65 23.09 -8.06
C ASP A 48 -10.40 23.77 -7.48
N LYS A 49 -10.58 24.95 -6.89
CA LYS A 49 -9.45 25.76 -6.40
C LYS A 49 -8.58 25.06 -5.36
N LYS A 50 -9.13 24.12 -4.57
CA LYS A 50 -8.43 23.37 -3.52
C LYS A 50 -9.10 22.01 -3.29
N PRO A 51 -9.00 21.06 -4.23
CA PRO A 51 -9.57 19.74 -4.01
C PRO A 51 -8.84 19.05 -2.85
N LYS A 52 -9.60 18.38 -1.98
CA LYS A 52 -9.03 17.60 -0.87
C LYS A 52 -8.92 16.11 -1.20
N PHE A 53 -9.59 15.66 -2.25
CA PHE A 53 -9.54 14.29 -2.73
C PHE A 53 -9.04 14.27 -4.18
N ILE A 54 -7.87 13.68 -4.40
CA ILE A 54 -7.17 13.71 -5.69
C ILE A 54 -6.77 12.30 -6.07
N LEU A 55 -7.15 11.87 -7.29
CA LEU A 55 -6.85 10.54 -7.80
C LEU A 55 -5.71 10.58 -8.83
N HIS A 56 -4.78 9.65 -8.69
CA HIS A 56 -3.65 9.45 -9.59
C HIS A 56 -3.74 8.07 -10.24
N HIS A 57 -3.33 7.97 -11.50
CA HIS A 57 -3.11 6.68 -12.15
C HIS A 57 -1.70 6.18 -11.86
N GLY A 58 -1.61 4.98 -11.27
CA GLY A 58 -0.35 4.32 -10.96
C GLY A 58 -0.58 2.83 -10.66
N ASP A 59 0.50 2.06 -10.67
CA ASP A 59 0.48 0.62 -10.40
C ASP A 59 1.68 0.27 -9.51
N LEU A 60 1.51 -0.67 -8.56
CA LEU A 60 2.60 -1.18 -7.71
C LEU A 60 3.70 -1.88 -8.52
N THR A 61 3.38 -2.34 -9.72
CA THR A 61 4.35 -2.96 -10.64
C THR A 61 5.16 -1.96 -11.46
N ASP A 62 4.84 -0.66 -11.39
CA ASP A 62 5.52 0.42 -12.13
C ASP A 62 6.21 1.42 -11.19
N SER A 63 7.53 1.27 -11.06
CA SER A 63 8.37 2.15 -10.24
C SER A 63 8.32 3.60 -10.68
N SER A 64 8.21 3.86 -11.99
CA SER A 64 8.26 5.21 -12.55
C SER A 64 7.02 6.01 -12.18
N SER A 65 5.84 5.40 -12.24
CA SER A 65 4.58 6.04 -11.86
C SER A 65 4.55 6.34 -10.35
N LEU A 66 4.98 5.38 -9.51
CA LEU A 66 5.05 5.56 -8.06
C LEU A 66 6.00 6.69 -7.66
N MET A 67 7.21 6.67 -8.20
CA MET A 67 8.22 7.71 -7.91
C MET A 67 7.74 9.10 -8.36
N ARG A 68 7.13 9.20 -9.56
CA ARG A 68 6.56 10.46 -10.05
C ARG A 68 5.49 11.00 -9.11
N ILE A 69 4.54 10.16 -8.70
CA ILE A 69 3.45 10.57 -7.82
C ILE A 69 3.99 11.00 -6.45
N ILE A 70 4.87 10.21 -5.85
CA ILE A 70 5.45 10.53 -4.53
C ILE A 70 6.29 11.83 -4.61
N LYS A 71 7.05 12.03 -5.68
CA LYS A 71 7.81 13.26 -5.92
C LYS A 71 6.90 14.49 -6.05
N GLU A 72 5.80 14.35 -6.78
CA GLU A 72 4.83 15.43 -7.03
C GLU A 72 4.08 15.83 -5.75
N VAL A 73 3.60 14.82 -5.01
CA VAL A 73 2.77 15.02 -3.82
C VAL A 73 3.60 15.36 -2.57
N GLN A 74 4.82 14.83 -2.44
CA GLN A 74 5.66 15.01 -1.25
C GLN A 74 4.90 14.68 0.06
N PRO A 75 4.34 13.46 0.19
CA PRO A 75 3.36 13.15 1.23
C PRO A 75 3.97 13.13 2.64
N ASP A 76 3.14 13.47 3.63
CA ASP A 76 3.47 13.27 5.04
C ASP A 76 3.26 11.81 5.47
N GLU A 77 2.29 11.12 4.85
CA GLU A 77 1.92 9.75 5.18
C GLU A 77 1.61 8.95 3.91
N ILE A 78 2.07 7.70 3.87
CA ILE A 78 1.73 6.73 2.82
C ILE A 78 1.12 5.48 3.46
N TYR A 79 -0.07 5.10 3.00
CA TYR A 79 -0.76 3.87 3.38
C TYR A 79 -0.75 2.91 2.19
N ASN A 80 0.05 1.86 2.28
CA ASN A 80 0.13 0.83 1.25
C ASN A 80 -0.88 -0.28 1.53
N LEU A 81 -2.07 -0.13 0.95
CA LEU A 81 -3.20 -1.06 1.09
C LEU A 81 -3.42 -1.93 -0.15
N ALA A 82 -2.82 -1.55 -1.29
CA ALA A 82 -2.97 -2.30 -2.53
C ALA A 82 -2.24 -3.64 -2.47
N ALA A 83 -2.88 -4.67 -3.00
CA ALA A 83 -2.32 -6.00 -3.17
C ALA A 83 -3.12 -6.80 -4.21
N GLN A 84 -2.52 -7.83 -4.80
CA GLN A 84 -3.24 -8.97 -5.34
C GLN A 84 -3.60 -9.86 -4.13
N SER A 85 -4.77 -9.66 -3.52
CA SER A 85 -5.11 -10.25 -2.21
C SER A 85 -5.89 -11.56 -2.27
N HIS A 86 -6.20 -12.07 -3.48
CA HIS A 86 -6.92 -13.31 -3.63
C HIS A 86 -5.96 -14.50 -3.54
N VAL A 87 -6.02 -15.24 -2.43
CA VAL A 87 -5.08 -16.34 -2.13
C VAL A 87 -5.06 -17.40 -3.23
N ALA A 88 -6.23 -17.87 -3.70
CA ALA A 88 -6.28 -18.90 -4.76
C ALA A 88 -5.62 -18.41 -6.06
N VAL A 89 -5.92 -17.18 -6.48
CA VAL A 89 -5.30 -16.57 -7.68
C VAL A 89 -3.78 -16.45 -7.56
N SER A 90 -3.24 -16.30 -6.34
CA SER A 90 -1.79 -16.25 -6.16
C SER A 90 -1.06 -17.55 -6.57
N PHE A 91 -1.74 -18.69 -6.59
CA PHE A 91 -1.18 -19.93 -7.12
C PHE A 91 -1.21 -19.99 -8.65
N GLU A 92 -2.15 -19.28 -9.27
CA GLU A 92 -2.25 -19.21 -10.75
C GLU A 92 -1.32 -18.11 -11.31
N GLU A 93 -1.17 -17.00 -10.56
CA GLU A 93 -0.35 -15.84 -10.96
C GLU A 93 0.70 -15.49 -9.88
N PRO A 94 1.63 -16.41 -9.53
CA PRO A 94 2.58 -16.18 -8.43
C PRO A 94 3.58 -15.06 -8.73
N GLU A 95 4.00 -14.91 -9.97
CA GLU A 95 4.95 -13.87 -10.37
C GLU A 95 4.31 -12.47 -10.28
N TYR A 96 3.09 -12.30 -10.78
CA TYR A 96 2.36 -11.05 -10.65
C TYR A 96 2.11 -10.70 -9.18
N THR A 97 1.71 -11.68 -8.38
CA THR A 97 1.49 -11.52 -6.93
C THR A 97 2.78 -11.05 -6.23
N ALA A 98 3.91 -11.68 -6.51
CA ALA A 98 5.20 -11.27 -5.96
C ALA A 98 5.59 -9.85 -6.43
N ASN A 99 5.39 -9.56 -7.70
CA ASN A 99 5.73 -8.28 -8.30
C ASN A 99 4.90 -7.12 -7.71
N SER A 100 3.60 -7.32 -7.51
CA SER A 100 2.73 -6.30 -6.92
C SER A 100 2.91 -6.18 -5.40
N ASP A 101 2.86 -7.29 -4.68
CA ASP A 101 2.72 -7.28 -3.23
C ASP A 101 4.08 -7.18 -2.50
N ALA A 102 5.10 -7.87 -2.99
CA ALA A 102 6.44 -7.81 -2.42
C ALA A 102 7.24 -6.63 -2.99
N LEU A 103 7.49 -6.64 -4.30
CA LEU A 103 8.30 -5.60 -4.93
C LEU A 103 7.58 -4.24 -4.96
N GLY A 104 6.25 -4.21 -4.97
CA GLY A 104 5.49 -2.97 -4.84
C GLY A 104 5.78 -2.22 -3.54
N ALA A 105 5.84 -2.93 -2.41
CA ALA A 105 6.24 -2.36 -1.13
C ALA A 105 7.67 -1.79 -1.18
N LEU A 106 8.62 -2.56 -1.75
CA LEU A 106 10.00 -2.11 -1.94
C LEU A 106 10.07 -0.84 -2.80
N ARG A 107 9.32 -0.76 -3.91
CA ARG A 107 9.31 0.42 -4.80
C ARG A 107 8.88 1.70 -4.09
N ILE A 108 7.88 1.61 -3.21
CA ILE A 108 7.44 2.76 -2.42
C ILE A 108 8.52 3.18 -1.42
N LEU A 109 9.08 2.24 -0.68
CA LEU A 109 10.15 2.50 0.29
C LEU A 109 11.39 3.08 -0.38
N GLU A 110 11.81 2.53 -1.53
CA GLU A 110 12.89 3.09 -2.34
C GLU A 110 12.56 4.50 -2.86
N SER A 111 11.32 4.76 -3.26
CA SER A 111 10.92 6.11 -3.66
C SER A 111 11.04 7.11 -2.51
N ILE A 112 10.66 6.75 -1.30
CA ILE A 112 10.84 7.58 -0.09
C ILE A 112 12.34 7.88 0.10
N ARG A 113 13.19 6.84 0.03
CA ARG A 113 14.64 6.97 0.22
C ARG A 113 15.31 7.82 -0.87
N ILE A 114 15.06 7.51 -2.15
CA ILE A 114 15.67 8.20 -3.29
C ILE A 114 15.28 9.68 -3.33
N LEU A 115 14.06 10.00 -2.90
CA LEU A 115 13.57 11.38 -2.87
C LEU A 115 13.96 12.16 -1.61
N GLY A 116 14.70 11.56 -0.68
CA GLY A 116 15.16 12.20 0.56
C GLY A 116 14.00 12.51 1.53
N LEU A 117 12.97 11.65 1.56
CA LEU A 117 11.76 11.85 2.36
C LEU A 117 11.76 11.07 3.68
N GLU A 118 12.87 10.42 4.06
CA GLU A 118 12.98 9.51 5.21
C GLU A 118 12.59 10.17 6.53
N LYS A 119 12.85 11.46 6.66
CA LYS A 119 12.52 12.22 7.89
C LYS A 119 11.15 12.88 7.86
N LYS A 120 10.50 12.90 6.68
CA LYS A 120 9.21 13.54 6.49
C LYS A 120 8.08 12.51 6.41
N THR A 121 8.21 11.53 5.52
CA THR A 121 7.13 10.62 5.15
C THR A 121 7.06 9.42 6.08
N LYS A 122 5.90 9.23 6.71
CA LYS A 122 5.57 8.00 7.46
C LYS A 122 4.97 6.98 6.52
N TYR A 123 5.33 5.72 6.70
CA TYR A 123 4.87 4.62 5.88
C TYR A 123 4.13 3.56 6.70
N TYR A 124 2.93 3.19 6.27
CA TYR A 124 2.18 2.05 6.78
C TYR A 124 2.05 0.98 5.70
N GLN A 125 2.43 -0.25 6.05
CA GLN A 125 2.27 -1.44 5.22
C GLN A 125 1.13 -2.29 5.78
N ALA A 126 0.05 -2.45 5.03
CA ALA A 126 -0.96 -3.43 5.39
C ALA A 126 -0.37 -4.83 5.38
N SER A 127 -0.44 -5.51 6.50
CA SER A 127 0.01 -6.90 6.63
C SER A 127 -1.15 -7.87 6.46
N THR A 128 -1.01 -9.11 6.92
CA THR A 128 -2.04 -10.14 6.79
C THR A 128 -1.86 -11.23 7.85
N SER A 129 -2.94 -11.81 8.33
CA SER A 129 -2.91 -13.01 9.18
C SER A 129 -2.37 -14.26 8.46
N GLU A 130 -2.37 -14.25 7.12
CA GLU A 130 -1.82 -15.33 6.29
C GLU A 130 -0.30 -15.54 6.50
N LEU A 131 0.40 -14.59 7.13
CA LEU A 131 1.80 -14.76 7.51
C LEU A 131 1.98 -15.95 8.47
N PHE A 132 1.02 -16.18 9.38
CA PHE A 132 1.07 -17.29 10.31
C PHE A 132 0.83 -18.65 9.62
N GLY A 133 0.01 -18.69 8.55
CA GLY A 133 -0.19 -19.85 7.67
C GLY A 133 -0.42 -21.16 8.42
N LYS A 134 0.59 -22.06 8.42
CA LYS A 134 0.58 -23.26 9.27
C LYS A 134 0.97 -22.87 10.69
N VAL A 135 -0.02 -22.49 11.46
CA VAL A 135 0.11 -21.93 12.82
C VAL A 135 1.03 -22.80 13.70
N GLN A 136 2.01 -22.15 14.34
CA GLN A 136 3.00 -22.80 15.18
C GLN A 136 2.60 -22.82 16.67
N GLU A 137 1.70 -21.92 17.08
CA GLU A 137 1.14 -21.86 18.44
C GLU A 137 -0.26 -21.23 18.46
N ILE A 138 -1.05 -21.53 19.47
CA ILE A 138 -2.42 -21.02 19.69
C ILE A 138 -2.55 -20.56 21.14
N PRO A 139 -2.96 -19.31 21.40
CA PRO A 139 -3.20 -18.22 20.45
C PRO A 139 -1.88 -17.65 19.88
N GLN A 140 -1.93 -17.01 18.71
CA GLN A 140 -0.79 -16.30 18.15
C GLN A 140 -0.53 -15.00 18.94
N ASN A 141 0.72 -14.57 18.92
CA ASN A 141 1.19 -13.30 19.46
C ASN A 141 2.34 -12.75 18.62
N GLU A 142 2.92 -11.63 19.02
CA GLU A 142 3.95 -10.93 18.26
C GLU A 142 5.28 -11.72 18.12
N LYS A 143 5.45 -12.80 18.89
CA LYS A 143 6.63 -13.68 18.85
C LYS A 143 6.38 -14.97 18.08
N THR A 144 5.13 -15.25 17.72
CA THR A 144 4.75 -16.46 16.99
C THR A 144 5.47 -16.49 15.64
N PRO A 145 6.25 -17.54 15.33
CA PRO A 145 6.93 -17.66 14.04
C PRO A 145 5.96 -17.67 12.87
N PHE A 146 6.31 -16.97 11.81
CA PHE A 146 5.58 -17.00 10.55
C PHE A 146 5.85 -18.31 9.79
N HIS A 147 4.81 -18.87 9.18
CA HIS A 147 4.90 -20.06 8.36
C HIS A 147 3.92 -19.98 7.17
N PRO A 148 4.17 -19.04 6.21
CA PRO A 148 3.25 -18.79 5.10
C PRO A 148 3.02 -20.04 4.24
N ARG A 149 1.81 -20.16 3.67
CA ARG A 149 1.39 -21.36 2.92
C ARG A 149 0.82 -21.03 1.54
N SER A 150 1.02 -19.82 1.05
CA SER A 150 0.61 -19.39 -0.29
C SER A 150 1.62 -18.42 -0.88
N PRO A 151 1.69 -18.28 -2.23
CA PRO A 151 2.50 -17.24 -2.87
C PRO A 151 2.12 -15.83 -2.38
N TYR A 152 0.82 -15.55 -2.15
CA TYR A 152 0.36 -14.32 -1.53
C TYR A 152 1.00 -14.09 -0.15
N ALA A 153 0.92 -15.08 0.74
CA ALA A 153 1.46 -14.97 2.09
C ALA A 153 2.99 -14.77 2.07
N VAL A 154 3.71 -15.44 1.17
CA VAL A 154 5.17 -15.26 1.01
C VAL A 154 5.50 -13.84 0.50
N ALA A 155 4.75 -13.31 -0.46
CA ALA A 155 4.93 -11.96 -0.94
C ALA A 155 4.67 -10.91 0.15
N LYS A 156 3.63 -11.12 0.96
CA LYS A 156 3.30 -10.26 2.12
C LYS A 156 4.34 -10.40 3.24
N LEU A 157 4.95 -11.58 3.42
CA LEU A 157 6.06 -11.77 4.36
C LEU A 157 7.30 -10.97 3.93
N TYR A 158 7.61 -10.95 2.64
CA TYR A 158 8.66 -10.07 2.12
C TYR A 158 8.34 -8.60 2.42
N ALA A 159 7.09 -8.14 2.13
CA ALA A 159 6.67 -6.77 2.40
C ALA A 159 6.78 -6.40 3.88
N HIS A 160 6.44 -7.32 4.78
CA HIS A 160 6.60 -7.15 6.23
C HIS A 160 8.06 -6.93 6.62
N TRP A 161 8.96 -7.81 6.20
CA TRP A 161 10.37 -7.74 6.59
C TRP A 161 11.11 -6.59 5.92
N ILE A 162 10.82 -6.26 4.67
CA ILE A 162 11.46 -5.13 4.01
C ILE A 162 11.04 -3.80 4.63
N THR A 163 9.81 -3.69 5.14
CA THR A 163 9.35 -2.52 5.90
C THR A 163 10.15 -2.34 7.19
N ILE A 164 10.36 -3.43 7.95
CA ILE A 164 11.19 -3.42 9.15
C ILE A 164 12.64 -3.06 8.81
N ASN A 165 13.19 -3.68 7.77
CA ASN A 165 14.55 -3.44 7.32
C ASN A 165 14.79 -1.96 6.96
N TYR A 166 13.88 -1.34 6.21
CA TYR A 166 14.01 0.08 5.83
C TYR A 166 13.86 1.03 7.01
N ARG A 167 13.02 0.67 7.98
CA ARG A 167 12.95 1.41 9.26
C ARG A 167 14.29 1.39 10.00
N GLU A 168 14.90 0.24 10.09
CA GLU A 168 16.15 0.05 10.84
C GLU A 168 17.37 0.59 10.09
N ALA A 169 17.46 0.36 8.78
CA ALA A 169 18.61 0.74 7.97
C ALA A 169 18.63 2.24 7.62
N TYR A 170 17.48 2.84 7.35
CA TYR A 170 17.39 4.22 6.85
C TYR A 170 16.65 5.18 7.78
N GLY A 171 16.11 4.68 8.89
CA GLY A 171 15.41 5.50 9.87
C GLY A 171 14.09 6.08 9.37
N ILE A 172 13.44 5.42 8.40
CA ILE A 172 12.09 5.76 7.96
C ILE A 172 11.11 5.39 9.08
N TYR A 173 10.15 6.26 9.40
CA TYR A 173 9.05 5.89 10.27
C TYR A 173 8.13 4.93 9.48
N ALA A 174 8.39 3.64 9.61
CA ALA A 174 7.65 2.60 8.90
C ALA A 174 7.10 1.55 9.87
N CYS A 175 5.84 1.13 9.66
CA CYS A 175 5.18 0.09 10.46
C CYS A 175 4.30 -0.82 9.60
N ASN A 176 4.04 -2.04 10.13
CA ASN A 176 3.11 -3.03 9.59
C ASN A 176 1.85 -3.09 10.46
#